data_f8acb3fea69626870344c083281e8849
#
_entry.id   f8acb3fea69626870344c083281e8849
#
_cell.length_a   1.000
_cell.length_b   1.000
_cell.length_c   1.000
_cell.angle_alpha   90.00
_cell.angle_beta   90.00
_cell.angle_gamma   90.00
#
_symmetry.space_group_name_H-M   'P 1'
#
loop_
_entity.id
_entity.type
_entity.pdbx_description
1 polymer ?
#
loop_
_entity_poly.entity_id
_entity_poly.type
_entity_poly.pdbx_seq_one_letter_code
_entity_poly.pdbx_strand_id
1 'polypeptide(L)'
;MAVAPVDHPERYGIVKIDDSHVTDIIEKPSREDAPTNLANAGIYVLSTEIFEKIEQTPPSKREEQEITDSLSLLIQEKKSVLAFRIPREEWLDVGRPWDLLEANQRILGGMEPTLNGEIEDGAHLIGPVTIADGARIRSGAYVEGPVFIDAHSDIGPNCYIRSHTSIGRNVRIGNACEIKNSIIMDKTHIGHLSYVGDSVIGEDCNLGAGTTVANFRLDGK
;
A
#
# COMPACT_ATOMS: atom_id res chain seq x y z
N MET A 1 -10.63 7.82 -18.26
CA MET A 1 -10.19 7.75 -16.85
C MET A 1 -10.81 6.57 -16.15
N ALA A 2 -10.11 5.97 -15.18
CA ALA A 2 -10.69 4.93 -14.35
C ALA A 2 -11.47 5.53 -13.17
N VAL A 3 -12.57 4.85 -12.79
CA VAL A 3 -13.41 5.23 -11.65
C VAL A 3 -13.74 3.99 -10.81
N ALA A 4 -13.78 4.15 -9.48
CA ALA A 4 -14.08 3.08 -8.53
C ALA A 4 -15.17 3.52 -7.55
N PRO A 5 -16.08 2.62 -7.11
CA PRO A 5 -17.05 2.95 -6.08
C PRO A 5 -16.38 3.08 -4.71
N VAL A 6 -16.79 4.08 -3.90
CA VAL A 6 -16.24 4.36 -2.58
C VAL A 6 -17.34 4.57 -1.54
N ASP A 7 -17.01 4.31 -0.26
CA ASP A 7 -17.93 4.53 0.86
C ASP A 7 -17.87 5.96 1.42
N HIS A 8 -16.76 6.66 1.15
CA HIS A 8 -16.44 7.99 1.66
C HIS A 8 -16.14 8.97 0.52
N PRO A 9 -17.17 9.39 -0.26
CA PRO A 9 -16.99 10.25 -1.43
C PRO A 9 -16.33 11.59 -1.09
N GLU A 10 -16.50 12.10 0.13
CA GLU A 10 -15.92 13.35 0.59
C GLU A 10 -14.36 13.36 0.61
N ARG A 11 -13.74 12.23 0.35
CA ARG A 11 -12.26 12.10 0.33
C ARG A 11 -11.65 12.18 -1.05
N TYR A 12 -12.47 12.10 -2.10
CA TYR A 12 -12.02 11.89 -3.47
C TYR A 12 -12.63 12.90 -4.44
N GLY A 13 -12.04 13.02 -5.61
CA GLY A 13 -12.72 13.62 -6.75
C GLY A 13 -13.85 12.72 -7.22
N ILE A 14 -15.10 13.18 -7.14
CA ILE A 14 -16.28 12.39 -7.46
C ILE A 14 -16.75 12.68 -8.88
N VAL A 15 -17.00 11.60 -9.61
CA VAL A 15 -17.29 11.63 -11.05
C VAL A 15 -18.77 11.36 -11.29
N LYS A 16 -19.41 12.23 -12.08
CA LYS A 16 -20.74 12.01 -12.62
C LYS A 16 -20.62 11.46 -14.04
N ILE A 17 -21.36 10.41 -14.31
CA ILE A 17 -21.31 9.68 -15.58
C ILE A 17 -22.70 9.62 -16.19
N ASP A 18 -22.79 9.85 -17.50
CA ASP A 18 -23.96 9.54 -18.31
C ASP A 18 -23.53 8.51 -19.37
N ASP A 19 -24.14 7.32 -19.29
CA ASP A 19 -23.71 6.11 -20.02
C ASP A 19 -22.25 5.75 -19.69
N SER A 20 -21.31 6.02 -20.56
CA SER A 20 -19.87 5.84 -20.34
C SER A 20 -19.07 7.15 -20.33
N HIS A 21 -19.75 8.28 -20.46
CA HIS A 21 -19.11 9.59 -20.56
C HIS A 21 -19.14 10.32 -19.22
N VAL A 22 -18.00 10.86 -18.85
CA VAL A 22 -17.89 11.74 -17.69
C VAL A 22 -18.53 13.09 -18.05
N THR A 23 -19.52 13.48 -17.26
CA THR A 23 -20.26 14.74 -17.44
C THR A 23 -19.85 15.82 -16.44
N ASP A 24 -19.32 15.42 -15.30
CA ASP A 24 -18.87 16.34 -14.27
C ASP A 24 -17.86 15.67 -13.32
N ILE A 25 -16.98 16.46 -12.70
CA ILE A 25 -16.04 16.01 -11.66
C ILE A 25 -16.03 17.08 -10.57
N ILE A 26 -16.27 16.66 -9.33
CA ILE A 26 -16.26 17.53 -8.15
C ILE A 26 -15.18 17.03 -7.19
N GLU A 27 -14.18 17.86 -6.93
CA GLU A 27 -13.07 17.52 -6.04
C GLU A 27 -13.51 17.65 -4.58
N LYS A 28 -13.43 16.52 -3.85
CA LYS A 28 -13.74 16.40 -2.41
C LYS A 28 -15.02 17.14 -1.99
N PRO A 29 -16.18 16.80 -2.61
CA PRO A 29 -17.45 17.41 -2.24
C PRO A 29 -17.79 17.09 -0.78
N SER A 30 -18.74 17.83 -0.20
CA SER A 30 -19.36 17.33 1.02
C SER A 30 -20.12 16.04 0.72
N ARG A 31 -20.38 15.22 1.73
CA ARG A 31 -21.12 13.96 1.53
C ARG A 31 -22.52 14.18 0.96
N GLU A 32 -23.13 15.31 1.29
CA GLU A 32 -24.48 15.71 0.82
C GLU A 32 -24.44 16.21 -0.63
N ASP A 33 -23.33 16.83 -1.05
CA ASP A 33 -23.15 17.38 -2.40
C ASP A 33 -22.57 16.37 -3.40
N ALA A 34 -22.15 15.19 -2.93
CA ALA A 34 -21.59 14.16 -3.80
C ALA A 34 -22.67 13.61 -4.75
N PRO A 35 -22.56 13.82 -6.09
CA PRO A 35 -23.57 13.39 -7.05
C PRO A 35 -23.65 11.89 -7.22
N THR A 36 -22.58 11.18 -6.92
CA THR A 36 -22.43 9.73 -7.01
C THR A 36 -21.47 9.23 -5.94
N ASN A 37 -21.25 7.92 -5.89
CA ASN A 37 -20.17 7.32 -5.10
C ASN A 37 -18.99 6.85 -5.96
N LEU A 38 -18.86 7.33 -7.19
CA LEU A 38 -17.78 6.96 -8.08
C LEU A 38 -16.62 7.93 -7.94
N ALA A 39 -15.54 7.45 -7.32
CA ALA A 39 -14.32 8.21 -7.18
C ALA A 39 -13.45 8.12 -8.43
N ASN A 40 -12.75 9.19 -8.74
CA ASN A 40 -11.62 9.20 -9.63
C ASN A 40 -10.51 8.29 -9.06
N ALA A 41 -10.18 7.23 -9.79
CA ALA A 41 -9.23 6.23 -9.32
C ALA A 41 -7.74 6.62 -9.55
N GLY A 42 -7.48 7.81 -10.11
CA GLY A 42 -6.12 8.28 -10.35
C GLY A 42 -5.41 7.62 -11.53
N ILE A 43 -6.12 6.86 -12.36
CA ILE A 43 -5.57 6.17 -13.54
C ILE A 43 -6.16 6.80 -14.81
N TYR A 44 -5.29 7.27 -15.70
CA TYR A 44 -5.69 8.00 -16.88
C TYR A 44 -4.97 7.51 -18.14
N VAL A 45 -5.70 7.52 -19.26
CA VAL A 45 -5.14 7.55 -20.62
C VAL A 45 -5.65 8.83 -21.26
N LEU A 46 -4.75 9.77 -21.54
CA LEU A 46 -5.09 11.12 -21.97
C LEU A 46 -4.41 11.45 -23.29
N SER A 47 -5.05 12.30 -24.12
CA SER A 47 -4.41 12.92 -25.25
C SER A 47 -3.45 14.04 -24.80
N THR A 48 -2.59 14.50 -25.70
CA THR A 48 -1.65 15.60 -25.42
C THR A 48 -2.35 16.93 -25.12
N GLU A 49 -3.61 17.08 -25.50
CA GLU A 49 -4.43 18.28 -25.18
C GLU A 49 -4.51 18.56 -23.66
N ILE A 50 -4.32 17.53 -22.83
CA ILE A 50 -4.34 17.70 -21.37
C ILE A 50 -3.25 18.65 -20.88
N PHE A 51 -2.09 18.69 -21.50
CA PHE A 51 -1.00 19.57 -21.09
C PHE A 51 -1.38 21.06 -21.21
N GLU A 52 -2.09 21.44 -22.29
CA GLU A 52 -2.61 22.80 -22.45
C GLU A 52 -3.64 23.12 -21.34
N LYS A 53 -4.47 22.14 -20.95
CA LYS A 53 -5.46 22.33 -19.87
C LYS A 53 -4.80 22.44 -18.51
N ILE A 54 -3.74 21.69 -18.25
CA ILE A 54 -2.95 21.82 -17.03
C ILE A 54 -2.35 23.24 -16.92
N GLU A 55 -1.78 23.77 -18.00
CA GLU A 55 -1.24 25.14 -18.01
C GLU A 55 -2.32 26.22 -17.77
N GLN A 56 -3.57 25.95 -18.20
CA GLN A 56 -4.72 26.85 -18.01
C GLN A 56 -5.39 26.71 -16.64
N THR A 57 -5.10 25.63 -15.89
CA THR A 57 -5.74 25.34 -14.62
C THR A 57 -5.17 26.23 -13.50
N PRO A 58 -5.98 27.11 -12.89
CA PRO A 58 -5.54 27.91 -11.77
C PRO A 58 -5.41 27.04 -10.51
N PRO A 59 -4.67 27.50 -9.49
CA PRO A 59 -4.69 26.85 -8.17
C PRO A 59 -6.09 26.79 -7.58
N SER A 60 -6.43 25.65 -6.98
CA SER A 60 -7.71 25.43 -6.30
C SER A 60 -7.79 26.25 -5.00
N LYS A 61 -8.94 26.20 -4.31
CA LYS A 61 -9.10 26.80 -2.96
C LYS A 61 -8.12 26.24 -1.92
N ARG A 62 -7.47 25.09 -2.23
CA ARG A 62 -6.46 24.44 -1.40
C ARG A 62 -5.03 24.83 -1.78
N GLU A 63 -4.88 25.80 -2.71
CA GLU A 63 -3.60 26.23 -3.26
C GLU A 63 -2.85 25.11 -4.03
N GLU A 64 -3.58 24.10 -4.50
CA GLU A 64 -3.08 22.95 -5.27
C GLU A 64 -3.57 23.03 -6.71
N GLN A 65 -2.77 22.57 -7.66
CA GLN A 65 -3.18 22.44 -9.07
C GLN A 65 -3.77 21.04 -9.26
N GLU A 66 -5.09 20.98 -9.50
CA GLU A 66 -5.83 19.73 -9.52
C GLU A 66 -5.99 19.19 -10.93
N ILE A 67 -5.64 17.94 -11.15
CA ILE A 67 -5.89 17.29 -12.45
C ILE A 67 -7.41 17.17 -12.75
N THR A 68 -8.23 17.09 -11.72
CA THR A 68 -9.69 17.08 -11.84
C THR A 68 -10.24 18.36 -12.44
N ASP A 69 -9.65 19.52 -12.12
CA ASP A 69 -10.02 20.81 -12.71
C ASP A 69 -9.60 20.87 -14.19
N SER A 70 -8.40 20.36 -14.52
CA SER A 70 -7.96 20.27 -15.92
C SER A 70 -8.86 19.37 -16.77
N LEU A 71 -9.32 18.24 -16.21
CA LEU A 71 -10.29 17.37 -16.86
C LEU A 71 -11.66 18.04 -17.02
N SER A 72 -12.08 18.85 -16.03
CA SER A 72 -13.32 19.62 -16.10
C SER A 72 -13.28 20.65 -17.22
N LEU A 73 -12.13 21.26 -17.52
CA LEU A 73 -11.98 22.14 -18.68
C LEU A 73 -12.21 21.39 -20.01
N LEU A 74 -11.70 20.17 -20.15
CA LEU A 74 -11.98 19.34 -21.33
C LEU A 74 -13.47 19.03 -21.48
N ILE A 75 -14.14 18.70 -20.38
CA ILE A 75 -15.59 18.41 -20.37
C ILE A 75 -16.39 19.66 -20.78
N GLN A 76 -16.04 20.82 -20.26
CA GLN A 76 -16.69 22.11 -20.61
C GLN A 76 -16.53 22.45 -22.12
N GLU A 77 -15.40 22.08 -22.70
CA GLU A 77 -15.17 22.20 -24.16
C GLU A 77 -15.84 21.10 -24.98
N LYS A 78 -16.69 20.27 -24.35
CA LYS A 78 -17.39 19.14 -25.00
C LYS A 78 -16.45 18.09 -25.61
N LYS A 79 -15.23 17.96 -25.05
CA LYS A 79 -14.35 16.84 -25.36
C LYS A 79 -14.86 15.58 -24.68
N SER A 80 -14.72 14.44 -25.36
CA SER A 80 -15.15 13.16 -24.81
C SER A 80 -14.16 12.65 -23.76
N VAL A 81 -14.61 12.53 -22.52
CA VAL A 81 -13.89 11.88 -21.42
C VAL A 81 -14.66 10.61 -21.05
N LEU A 82 -14.07 9.45 -21.30
CA LEU A 82 -14.68 8.16 -21.00
C LEU A 82 -14.31 7.67 -19.60
N ALA A 83 -15.29 7.11 -18.92
CA ALA A 83 -15.10 6.44 -17.65
C ALA A 83 -14.96 4.93 -17.84
N PHE A 84 -13.95 4.34 -17.23
CA PHE A 84 -13.78 2.90 -17.10
C PHE A 84 -13.95 2.50 -15.64
N ARG A 85 -14.97 1.67 -15.36
CA ARG A 85 -15.27 1.24 -13.98
C ARG A 85 -14.33 0.12 -13.55
N ILE A 86 -13.68 0.30 -12.42
CA ILE A 86 -12.88 -0.72 -11.74
C ILE A 86 -13.70 -1.25 -10.55
N PRO A 87 -13.76 -2.57 -10.35
CA PRO A 87 -14.36 -3.15 -9.14
C PRO A 87 -13.70 -2.59 -7.86
N ARG A 88 -14.49 -2.46 -6.79
CA ARG A 88 -14.02 -1.93 -5.51
C ARG A 88 -12.81 -2.69 -4.97
N GLU A 89 -12.84 -4.00 -5.11
CA GLU A 89 -11.82 -4.92 -4.63
C GLU A 89 -10.49 -4.85 -5.41
N GLU A 90 -10.52 -4.32 -6.63
CA GLU A 90 -9.33 -4.19 -7.48
C GLU A 90 -8.63 -2.84 -7.34
N TRP A 91 -9.20 -1.93 -6.54
CA TRP A 91 -8.64 -0.60 -6.33
C TRP A 91 -8.43 -0.30 -4.85
N LEU A 92 -7.26 0.27 -4.54
CA LEU A 92 -6.92 0.77 -3.22
C LEU A 92 -6.17 2.08 -3.37
N ASP A 93 -6.69 3.11 -2.71
CA ASP A 93 -5.98 4.38 -2.56
C ASP A 93 -4.97 4.28 -1.41
N VAL A 94 -3.69 4.51 -1.72
CA VAL A 94 -2.60 4.49 -0.74
C VAL A 94 -2.23 5.94 -0.42
N GLY A 95 -3.03 6.57 0.42
CA GLY A 95 -2.85 7.96 0.84
C GLY A 95 -2.19 8.14 2.20
N ARG A 96 -2.05 7.07 3.00
CA ARG A 96 -1.55 7.11 4.36
C ARG A 96 -0.65 5.90 4.65
N PRO A 97 0.25 5.98 5.65
CA PRO A 97 1.16 4.87 5.96
C PRO A 97 0.46 3.54 6.27
N TRP A 98 -0.69 3.56 6.92
CA TRP A 98 -1.45 2.33 7.22
C TRP A 98 -2.16 1.73 6.01
N ASP A 99 -2.44 2.53 4.96
CA ASP A 99 -2.98 2.01 3.71
C ASP A 99 -1.95 1.10 3.01
N LEU A 100 -0.64 1.32 3.25
CA LEU A 100 0.43 0.41 2.81
C LEU A 100 0.29 -0.98 3.42
N LEU A 101 -0.12 -1.09 4.70
CA LEU A 101 -0.31 -2.39 5.34
C LEU A 101 -1.49 -3.14 4.72
N GLU A 102 -2.58 -2.45 4.37
CA GLU A 102 -3.70 -3.05 3.66
C GLU A 102 -3.29 -3.51 2.24
N ALA A 103 -2.54 -2.67 1.52
CA ALA A 103 -1.99 -3.03 0.22
C ALA A 103 -1.09 -4.28 0.30
N ASN A 104 -0.21 -4.31 1.29
CA ASN A 104 0.67 -5.45 1.57
C ASN A 104 -0.12 -6.74 1.82
N GLN A 105 -1.16 -6.69 2.66
CA GLN A 105 -2.02 -7.85 2.92
C GLN A 105 -2.69 -8.38 1.66
N ARG A 106 -3.22 -7.50 0.81
CA ARG A 106 -3.85 -7.88 -0.46
C ARG A 106 -2.87 -8.55 -1.40
N ILE A 107 -1.67 -7.99 -1.56
CA ILE A 107 -0.62 -8.54 -2.43
C ILE A 107 -0.17 -9.90 -1.92
N LEU A 108 0.16 -10.00 -0.63
CA LEU A 108 0.62 -11.25 -0.04
C LEU A 108 -0.44 -12.36 -0.10
N GLY A 109 -1.72 -12.01 0.05
CA GLY A 109 -2.83 -12.97 -0.05
C GLY A 109 -3.02 -13.59 -1.43
N GLY A 110 -2.55 -12.92 -2.49
CA GLY A 110 -2.60 -13.41 -3.88
C GLY A 110 -1.27 -13.94 -4.40
N MET A 111 -0.21 -13.95 -3.57
CA MET A 111 1.13 -14.36 -4.00
C MET A 111 1.30 -15.88 -3.95
N GLU A 112 1.79 -16.48 -5.03
CA GLU A 112 2.19 -17.87 -5.05
C GLU A 112 3.50 -18.07 -4.25
N PRO A 113 3.54 -18.99 -3.28
CA PRO A 113 4.70 -19.20 -2.43
C PRO A 113 5.87 -19.80 -3.22
N THR A 114 7.09 -19.30 -2.97
CA THR A 114 8.34 -19.84 -3.55
C THR A 114 9.43 -19.88 -2.50
N LEU A 115 10.25 -20.93 -2.51
CA LEU A 115 11.33 -21.14 -1.54
C LEU A 115 12.67 -21.25 -2.27
N ASN A 116 13.28 -20.11 -2.59
CA ASN A 116 14.55 -20.03 -3.33
C ASN A 116 15.76 -19.75 -2.40
N GLY A 117 15.52 -19.44 -1.13
CA GLY A 117 16.57 -19.17 -0.14
C GLY A 117 17.05 -20.41 0.61
N GLU A 118 18.03 -20.21 1.49
CA GLU A 118 18.55 -21.23 2.39
C GLU A 118 17.66 -21.35 3.64
N ILE A 119 17.20 -22.56 3.96
CA ILE A 119 16.40 -22.86 5.14
C ILE A 119 17.18 -23.85 5.99
N GLU A 120 17.61 -23.42 7.18
CA GLU A 120 18.34 -24.28 8.11
C GLU A 120 17.42 -25.32 8.78
N ASP A 121 17.99 -26.45 9.14
CA ASP A 121 17.31 -27.45 9.96
C ASP A 121 16.81 -26.82 11.28
N GLY A 122 15.54 -27.10 11.62
CA GLY A 122 14.87 -26.53 12.80
C GLY A 122 14.23 -25.15 12.59
N ALA A 123 14.24 -24.61 11.38
CA ALA A 123 13.34 -23.54 10.99
C ALA A 123 11.94 -24.10 10.67
N HIS A 124 10.88 -23.36 11.03
CA HIS A 124 9.49 -23.76 10.83
C HIS A 124 8.79 -22.76 9.93
N LEU A 125 8.27 -23.23 8.80
CA LEU A 125 7.49 -22.44 7.86
C LEU A 125 6.05 -22.98 7.82
N ILE A 126 5.07 -22.13 8.10
CA ILE A 126 3.66 -22.49 8.15
C ILE A 126 2.88 -21.62 7.18
N GLY A 127 2.06 -22.22 6.31
CA GLY A 127 1.26 -21.50 5.32
C GLY A 127 2.09 -20.95 4.14
N PRO A 128 1.56 -19.98 3.37
CA PRO A 128 2.23 -19.45 2.20
C PRO A 128 3.39 -18.52 2.58
N VAL A 129 4.63 -19.00 2.36
CA VAL A 129 5.85 -18.22 2.58
C VAL A 129 6.64 -18.13 1.29
N THR A 130 7.02 -16.92 0.90
CA THR A 130 7.91 -16.67 -0.22
C THR A 130 9.27 -16.22 0.30
N ILE A 131 10.34 -16.93 -0.11
CA ILE A 131 11.71 -16.65 0.26
C ILE A 131 12.52 -16.48 -1.02
N ALA A 132 13.04 -15.28 -1.24
CA ALA A 132 13.81 -14.96 -2.42
C ALA A 132 15.25 -15.52 -2.37
N ASP A 133 15.92 -15.47 -3.51
CA ASP A 133 17.26 -15.99 -3.69
C ASP A 133 18.29 -15.30 -2.78
N GLY A 134 19.19 -16.09 -2.17
CA GLY A 134 20.20 -15.59 -1.24
C GLY A 134 19.69 -15.19 0.16
N ALA A 135 18.38 -15.26 0.42
CA ALA A 135 17.86 -15.09 1.78
C ALA A 135 18.12 -16.35 2.62
N ARG A 136 18.26 -16.19 3.93
CA ARG A 136 18.53 -17.28 4.87
C ARG A 136 17.59 -17.27 6.04
N ILE A 137 16.96 -18.40 6.32
CA ILE A 137 16.12 -18.64 7.48
C ILE A 137 16.87 -19.55 8.45
N ARG A 138 17.24 -19.02 9.61
CA ARG A 138 18.06 -19.71 10.59
C ARG A 138 17.24 -20.62 11.49
N SER A 139 17.93 -21.60 12.05
CA SER A 139 17.37 -22.56 13.02
C SER A 139 16.59 -21.88 14.14
N GLY A 140 15.44 -22.45 14.52
CA GLY A 140 14.55 -21.90 15.52
C GLY A 140 13.69 -20.72 15.08
N ALA A 141 13.85 -20.22 13.85
CA ALA A 141 12.92 -19.24 13.30
C ALA A 141 11.55 -19.89 13.03
N TYR A 142 10.48 -19.22 13.43
CA TYR A 142 9.10 -19.62 13.16
C TYR A 142 8.46 -18.58 12.26
N VAL A 143 8.07 -18.97 11.05
CA VAL A 143 7.52 -18.07 10.03
C VAL A 143 6.11 -18.53 9.66
N GLU A 144 5.12 -17.69 9.93
CA GLU A 144 3.70 -17.95 9.69
C GLU A 144 3.18 -17.05 8.58
N GLY A 145 2.92 -17.64 7.42
CA GLY A 145 2.45 -16.93 6.22
C GLY A 145 1.01 -16.42 6.29
N PRO A 146 0.62 -15.56 5.34
CA PRO A 146 1.42 -15.14 4.21
C PRO A 146 2.57 -14.19 4.59
N VAL A 147 3.78 -14.50 4.13
CA VAL A 147 5.01 -13.74 4.40
C VAL A 147 5.88 -13.70 3.14
N PHE A 148 6.47 -12.54 2.88
CA PHE A 148 7.48 -12.36 1.84
C PHE A 148 8.82 -11.96 2.47
N ILE A 149 9.90 -12.65 2.10
CA ILE A 149 11.27 -12.37 2.52
C ILE A 149 12.13 -12.21 1.27
N ASP A 150 12.60 -10.98 1.04
CA ASP A 150 13.38 -10.64 -0.16
C ASP A 150 14.86 -11.03 -0.02
N ALA A 151 15.56 -10.90 -1.11
CA ALA A 151 16.91 -11.41 -1.35
C ALA A 151 17.93 -10.94 -0.29
N HIS A 152 18.85 -11.85 0.05
CA HIS A 152 19.98 -11.60 0.95
C HIS A 152 19.60 -11.21 2.38
N SER A 153 18.35 -11.41 2.77
CA SER A 153 17.90 -11.15 4.15
C SER A 153 18.21 -12.34 5.05
N ASP A 154 18.54 -12.07 6.30
CA ASP A 154 19.03 -13.05 7.28
C ASP A 154 18.11 -13.06 8.51
N ILE A 155 17.29 -14.12 8.64
CA ILE A 155 16.15 -14.20 9.56
C ILE A 155 16.42 -15.26 10.64
N GLY A 156 16.40 -14.84 11.89
CA GLY A 156 16.66 -15.70 13.05
C GLY A 156 18.06 -15.53 13.65
N PRO A 157 18.53 -16.44 14.53
CA PRO A 157 17.77 -17.60 15.04
C PRO A 157 16.64 -17.23 16.00
N ASN A 158 15.77 -18.21 16.33
CA ASN A 158 14.75 -18.08 17.38
C ASN A 158 13.91 -16.79 17.30
N CYS A 159 13.42 -16.43 16.13
CA CYS A 159 12.50 -15.29 15.91
C CYS A 159 11.12 -15.77 15.48
N TYR A 160 10.12 -14.91 15.62
CA TYR A 160 8.77 -15.19 15.16
C TYR A 160 8.33 -14.15 14.12
N ILE A 161 8.15 -14.58 12.89
CA ILE A 161 7.61 -13.76 11.80
C ILE A 161 6.18 -14.19 11.56
N ARG A 162 5.25 -13.27 11.81
CA ARG A 162 3.81 -13.53 11.70
C ARG A 162 3.27 -13.07 10.36
N SER A 163 2.07 -13.53 10.08
CA SER A 163 1.37 -13.30 8.82
C SER A 163 1.28 -11.82 8.42
N HIS A 164 1.16 -11.62 7.10
CA HIS A 164 1.08 -10.31 6.44
C HIS A 164 2.34 -9.44 6.62
N THR A 165 3.50 -10.07 6.81
CA THR A 165 4.78 -9.38 6.94
C THR A 165 5.57 -9.46 5.63
N SER A 166 6.05 -8.31 5.17
CA SER A 166 7.01 -8.21 4.07
C SER A 166 8.35 -7.73 4.60
N ILE A 167 9.40 -8.44 4.24
CA ILE A 167 10.79 -8.14 4.61
C ILE A 167 11.56 -7.87 3.33
N GLY A 168 12.14 -6.68 3.19
CA GLY A 168 12.92 -6.22 2.06
C GLY A 168 14.30 -6.86 1.98
N ARG A 169 15.13 -6.33 1.08
CA ARG A 169 16.47 -6.87 0.79
C ARG A 169 17.49 -6.52 1.87
N ASN A 170 18.43 -7.45 2.10
CA ASN A 170 19.54 -7.25 3.04
C ASN A 170 19.06 -6.88 4.47
N VAL A 171 17.87 -7.30 4.85
CA VAL A 171 17.32 -7.07 6.18
C VAL A 171 17.86 -8.11 7.16
N ARG A 172 18.16 -7.68 8.38
CA ARG A 172 18.56 -8.56 9.47
C ARG A 172 17.49 -8.58 10.56
N ILE A 173 16.83 -9.73 10.76
CA ILE A 173 15.97 -9.97 11.91
C ILE A 173 16.70 -10.99 12.81
N GLY A 174 17.00 -10.59 14.05
CA GLY A 174 17.81 -11.40 14.94
C GLY A 174 17.06 -12.15 16.02
N ASN A 175 17.81 -12.62 17.01
CA ASN A 175 17.31 -13.48 18.06
C ASN A 175 16.22 -12.85 18.92
N ALA A 176 15.19 -13.63 19.20
CA ALA A 176 14.05 -13.25 20.05
C ALA A 176 13.33 -11.96 19.57
N CYS A 177 13.27 -11.75 18.25
CA CYS A 177 12.45 -10.71 17.64
C CYS A 177 11.12 -11.29 17.17
N GLU A 178 10.05 -10.53 17.36
CA GLU A 178 8.74 -10.83 16.80
C GLU A 178 8.30 -9.71 15.87
N ILE A 179 7.92 -10.06 14.64
CA ILE A 179 7.42 -9.14 13.61
C ILE A 179 6.04 -9.59 13.18
N LYS A 180 5.06 -8.69 13.23
CA LYS A 180 3.66 -8.98 12.92
C LYS A 180 3.09 -7.95 11.97
N ASN A 181 2.46 -8.39 10.87
CA ASN A 181 1.69 -7.52 9.96
C ASN A 181 2.43 -6.20 9.65
N SER A 182 3.67 -6.29 9.22
CA SER A 182 4.57 -5.14 9.07
C SER A 182 5.33 -5.18 7.75
N ILE A 183 5.71 -4.01 7.28
CA ILE A 183 6.60 -3.83 6.15
C ILE A 183 7.95 -3.36 6.71
N ILE A 184 9.00 -4.17 6.52
CA ILE A 184 10.37 -3.85 6.89
C ILE A 184 11.13 -3.60 5.60
N MET A 185 11.51 -2.36 5.33
CA MET A 185 12.18 -1.99 4.09
C MET A 185 13.67 -2.37 4.10
N ASP A 186 14.30 -2.21 2.94
CA ASP A 186 15.65 -2.70 2.66
C ASP A 186 16.70 -2.26 3.68
N LYS A 187 17.71 -3.11 3.92
CA LYS A 187 18.88 -2.86 4.78
C LYS A 187 18.58 -2.52 6.23
N THR A 188 17.37 -2.78 6.69
CA THR A 188 16.97 -2.53 8.09
C THR A 188 17.44 -3.65 9.00
N HIS A 189 17.91 -3.27 10.20
CA HIS A 189 18.41 -4.18 11.22
C HIS A 189 17.50 -4.15 12.47
N ILE A 190 16.97 -5.32 12.85
CA ILE A 190 16.21 -5.55 14.09
C ILE A 190 16.88 -6.72 14.79
N GLY A 191 17.96 -6.43 15.53
CA GLY A 191 18.94 -7.43 15.92
C GLY A 191 18.52 -8.35 17.07
N HIS A 192 17.82 -7.82 18.08
CA HIS A 192 17.63 -8.52 19.34
C HIS A 192 16.38 -8.10 20.09
N LEU A 193 15.66 -9.07 20.70
CA LEU A 193 14.67 -8.88 21.77
C LEU A 193 13.61 -7.80 21.45
N SER A 194 13.17 -7.69 20.22
CA SER A 194 12.31 -6.59 19.78
C SER A 194 10.97 -7.10 19.29
N TYR A 195 9.92 -6.27 19.50
CA TYR A 195 8.60 -6.49 18.93
C TYR A 195 8.25 -5.35 17.97
N VAL A 196 7.83 -5.71 16.75
CA VAL A 196 7.33 -4.77 15.75
C VAL A 196 5.99 -5.26 15.23
N GLY A 197 4.93 -4.52 15.50
CA GLY A 197 3.58 -4.86 15.07
C GLY A 197 2.90 -3.76 14.29
N ASP A 198 2.17 -4.13 13.22
CA ASP A 198 1.30 -3.27 12.42
C ASP A 198 2.01 -1.97 11.98
N SER A 199 3.24 -2.10 11.48
CA SER A 199 4.16 -0.98 11.28
C SER A 199 4.81 -0.98 9.89
N VAL A 200 5.21 0.21 9.45
CA VAL A 200 6.08 0.40 8.29
C VAL A 200 7.40 0.95 8.77
N ILE A 201 8.48 0.18 8.64
CA ILE A 201 9.84 0.58 8.99
C ILE A 201 10.60 0.90 7.69
N GLY A 202 11.16 2.10 7.61
CA GLY A 202 11.86 2.58 6.42
C GLY A 202 13.16 1.83 6.13
N GLU A 203 13.80 2.22 5.03
CA GLU A 203 15.12 1.70 4.64
C GLU A 203 16.22 2.14 5.61
N ASP A 204 17.28 1.32 5.70
CA ASP A 204 18.52 1.65 6.43
C ASP A 204 18.29 1.96 7.94
N CYS A 205 17.19 1.46 8.50
CA CYS A 205 16.88 1.66 9.91
C CYS A 205 17.65 0.66 10.79
N ASN A 206 17.95 1.06 12.01
CA ASN A 206 18.51 0.18 13.04
C ASN A 206 17.72 0.31 14.33
N LEU A 207 17.01 -0.76 14.72
CA LEU A 207 16.26 -0.82 15.96
C LEU A 207 17.14 -1.44 17.05
N GLY A 208 17.36 -0.66 18.12
CA GLY A 208 18.14 -1.11 19.27
C GLY A 208 17.47 -2.29 20.00
N ALA A 209 18.27 -3.05 20.74
CA ALA A 209 17.77 -4.18 21.51
C ALA A 209 16.67 -3.77 22.50
N GLY A 210 15.60 -4.56 22.57
CA GLY A 210 14.47 -4.30 23.46
C GLY A 210 13.47 -3.27 22.93
N THR A 211 13.57 -2.88 21.66
CA THR A 211 12.59 -1.97 21.01
C THR A 211 11.22 -2.64 20.95
N THR A 212 10.19 -1.93 21.40
CA THR A 212 8.79 -2.36 21.27
C THR A 212 8.01 -1.33 20.48
N VAL A 213 7.56 -1.72 19.29
CA VAL A 213 6.66 -0.92 18.46
C VAL A 213 5.30 -1.60 18.47
N ALA A 214 4.42 -1.10 19.34
CA ALA A 214 3.07 -1.64 19.51
C ALA A 214 2.02 -0.69 18.93
N ASN A 215 0.97 -1.26 18.37
CA ASN A 215 -0.12 -0.52 17.72
C ASN A 215 -1.36 -0.41 18.64
N PHE A 216 -1.17 -0.32 19.95
CA PHE A 216 -2.27 -0.16 20.90
C PHE A 216 -2.20 1.22 21.57
N ARG A 217 -3.23 2.03 21.36
CA ARG A 217 -3.38 3.33 22.02
C ARG A 217 -4.10 3.16 23.35
N LEU A 218 -3.49 3.64 24.42
CA LEU A 218 -4.04 3.55 25.78
C LEU A 218 -5.29 4.42 25.97
N ASP A 219 -5.50 5.43 25.14
CA ASP A 219 -6.67 6.33 25.17
C ASP A 219 -7.89 5.78 24.40
N GLY A 220 -7.77 4.62 23.76
CA GLY A 220 -8.86 3.93 23.06
C GLY A 220 -9.40 4.65 21.82
N LYS A 221 -8.64 5.61 21.25
CA LYS A 221 -9.04 6.38 20.07
C LYS A 221 -8.42 5.83 18.80
#